data_f8cf2ade304f8b1d2017a06246a89101
#
_entry.id   f8cf2ade304f8b1d2017a06246a89101
#
_cell.length_a   1.000
_cell.length_b   1.000
_cell.length_c   1.000
_cell.angle_alpha   90.00
_cell.angle_beta   90.00
_cell.angle_gamma   90.00
#
_symmetry.space_group_name_H-M   'P 1'
#
loop_
_entity.id
_entity.type
_entity.pdbx_description
1 polymer ?
#
loop_
_entity_poly.entity_id
_entity_poly.type
_entity_poly.pdbx_seq_one_letter_code
_entity_poly.pdbx_strand_id
1 'polypeptide(L)'
;MKILKFCPNCGNETLNWDGEKKWSCAECSFTLYNNVAGAVAVVIRCGNEIYLTRRNQEPKKGKLDLAGGFVDPKESAENTCKRELFEELQLEIDIKNLKYLTSLPNAYQYKEIDYNTIDLFYEYRVSEKFEVNIELSEISETQWIPISEINLDDIAFDSQKKFFEQYLKDFN
;
A
#
# COMPACT_ATOMS: atom_id res chain seq x y z
N MET A 1 13.89 -13.12 6.00
CA MET A 1 14.10 -11.99 6.95
C MET A 1 15.50 -12.08 7.55
N LYS A 2 16.28 -11.00 7.54
CA LYS A 2 17.56 -10.95 8.28
C LYS A 2 17.25 -11.01 9.78
N ILE A 3 17.89 -11.93 10.50
CA ILE A 3 17.69 -12.08 11.95
C ILE A 3 18.39 -10.89 12.64
N LEU A 4 17.60 -10.12 13.40
CA LEU A 4 18.16 -9.08 14.26
C LEU A 4 18.90 -9.75 15.43
N LYS A 5 20.16 -9.36 15.66
CA LYS A 5 21.00 -9.94 16.71
C LYS A 5 21.23 -8.99 17.89
N PHE A 6 21.35 -7.69 17.58
CA PHE A 6 21.67 -6.67 18.57
C PHE A 6 20.41 -6.03 19.14
N CYS A 7 20.33 -5.95 20.46
CA CYS A 7 19.21 -5.31 21.14
C CYS A 7 19.28 -3.79 20.97
N PRO A 8 18.25 -3.11 20.45
CA PRO A 8 18.27 -1.67 20.27
C PRO A 8 18.23 -0.89 21.59
N ASN A 9 17.88 -1.52 22.72
CA ASN A 9 17.81 -0.88 24.01
C ASN A 9 19.15 -0.93 24.77
N CYS A 10 19.83 -2.08 24.81
CA CYS A 10 21.11 -2.22 25.56
C CYS A 10 22.36 -2.36 24.67
N GLY A 11 22.18 -2.51 23.34
CA GLY A 11 23.27 -2.65 22.38
C GLY A 11 23.92 -4.02 22.31
N ASN A 12 23.59 -4.95 23.20
CA ASN A 12 24.22 -6.27 23.28
C ASN A 12 23.68 -7.25 22.24
N GLU A 13 24.50 -8.23 21.82
CA GLU A 13 24.11 -9.28 20.87
C GLU A 13 23.33 -10.39 21.59
N THR A 14 22.15 -10.04 22.10
CA THR A 14 21.30 -10.88 22.95
C THR A 14 19.84 -10.91 22.54
N LEU A 15 19.55 -10.45 21.32
CA LEU A 15 18.19 -10.43 20.79
C LEU A 15 17.86 -11.80 20.17
N ASN A 16 16.84 -12.47 20.69
CA ASN A 16 16.39 -13.79 20.25
C ASN A 16 15.00 -13.72 19.61
N TRP A 17 14.86 -14.32 18.43
CA TRP A 17 13.60 -14.49 17.74
C TRP A 17 12.81 -15.68 18.27
N ASP A 18 11.51 -15.53 18.57
CA ASP A 18 10.66 -16.59 19.09
C ASP A 18 10.17 -17.59 18.02
N GLY A 19 10.49 -17.33 16.76
CA GLY A 19 10.08 -18.13 15.62
C GLY A 19 8.79 -17.65 14.95
N GLU A 20 8.03 -16.74 15.55
CA GLU A 20 6.69 -16.35 15.09
C GLU A 20 6.49 -14.83 14.96
N LYS A 21 6.61 -14.07 16.05
CA LYS A 21 6.12 -12.68 16.09
C LYS A 21 6.95 -11.66 16.83
N LYS A 22 7.97 -12.07 17.60
CA LYS A 22 8.73 -11.11 18.40
C LYS A 22 10.19 -11.49 18.63
N TRP A 23 11.01 -10.50 18.89
CA TRP A 23 12.34 -10.65 19.45
C TRP A 23 12.31 -10.26 20.93
N SER A 24 13.05 -11.00 21.75
CA SER A 24 13.23 -10.70 23.17
C SER A 24 14.72 -10.66 23.51
N CYS A 25 15.12 -9.66 24.29
CA CYS A 25 16.48 -9.53 24.79
C CYS A 25 16.64 -10.33 26.09
N ALA A 26 17.65 -11.21 26.15
CA ALA A 26 17.92 -12.03 27.32
C ALA A 26 18.46 -11.22 28.51
N GLU A 27 19.11 -10.05 28.27
CA GLU A 27 19.73 -9.26 29.34
C GLU A 27 18.84 -8.15 29.90
N CYS A 28 18.15 -7.39 29.04
CA CYS A 28 17.39 -6.22 29.50
C CYS A 28 15.87 -6.39 29.39
N SER A 29 15.39 -7.58 29.03
CA SER A 29 13.96 -7.90 28.87
C SER A 29 13.22 -7.06 27.82
N PHE A 30 13.94 -6.29 26.97
CA PHE A 30 13.35 -5.56 25.86
C PHE A 30 12.66 -6.53 24.90
N THR A 31 11.46 -6.15 24.46
CA THR A 31 10.68 -6.95 23.50
C THR A 31 10.34 -6.09 22.29
N LEU A 32 10.66 -6.60 21.10
CA LEU A 32 10.29 -6.00 19.80
C LEU A 32 9.35 -6.92 19.06
N TYR A 33 8.13 -6.44 18.78
CA TYR A 33 7.17 -7.18 17.96
C TYR A 33 7.41 -6.93 16.48
N ASN A 34 7.28 -7.99 15.68
CA ASN A 34 7.25 -7.90 14.22
C ASN A 34 5.84 -7.52 13.76
N ASN A 35 5.46 -6.28 13.99
CA ASN A 35 4.15 -5.78 13.62
C ASN A 35 4.03 -5.63 12.10
N VAL A 36 2.81 -5.82 11.58
CA VAL A 36 2.51 -5.47 10.19
C VAL A 36 2.48 -3.95 10.02
N ALA A 37 2.97 -3.46 8.89
CA ALA A 37 2.83 -2.07 8.52
C ALA A 37 1.45 -1.83 7.88
N GLY A 38 0.78 -0.73 8.23
CA GLY A 38 -0.42 -0.29 7.53
C GLY A 38 -0.06 0.36 6.19
N ALA A 39 -0.81 0.04 5.15
CA ALA A 39 -0.74 0.72 3.86
C ALA A 39 -2.16 0.97 3.33
N VAL A 40 -2.34 2.01 2.52
CA VAL A 40 -3.60 2.32 1.86
C VAL A 40 -3.47 2.18 0.36
N ALA A 41 -4.56 1.80 -0.30
CA ALA A 41 -4.70 1.76 -1.74
C ALA A 41 -6.08 2.33 -2.13
N VAL A 42 -6.12 3.33 -3.01
CA VAL A 42 -7.35 4.06 -3.32
C VAL A 42 -7.81 3.77 -4.74
N VAL A 43 -8.99 3.18 -4.87
CA VAL A 43 -9.72 3.03 -6.13
C VAL A 43 -10.36 4.38 -6.46
N ILE A 44 -9.74 5.17 -7.32
CA ILE A 44 -10.34 6.40 -7.85
C ILE A 44 -11.21 6.00 -9.03
N ARG A 45 -12.53 6.26 -8.94
CA ARG A 45 -13.51 5.77 -9.90
C ARG A 45 -14.31 6.90 -10.54
N CYS A 46 -14.42 6.85 -11.88
CA CYS A 46 -15.34 7.67 -12.65
C CYS A 46 -16.24 6.77 -13.50
N GLY A 47 -17.53 6.69 -13.15
CA GLY A 47 -18.44 5.77 -13.83
C GLY A 47 -17.98 4.32 -13.78
N ASN A 48 -17.67 3.72 -14.92
CA ASN A 48 -17.16 2.35 -15.06
C ASN A 48 -15.66 2.27 -15.33
N GLU A 49 -14.91 3.31 -15.02
CA GLU A 49 -13.46 3.35 -15.20
C GLU A 49 -12.75 3.62 -13.88
N ILE A 50 -11.57 3.05 -13.75
CA ILE A 50 -10.68 3.22 -12.59
C ILE A 50 -9.41 3.91 -13.05
N TYR A 51 -8.94 4.85 -12.25
CA TYR A 51 -7.67 5.53 -12.45
C TYR A 51 -6.54 4.72 -11.85
N LEU A 52 -5.58 4.33 -12.67
CA LEU A 52 -4.41 3.56 -12.28
C LEU A 52 -3.14 4.34 -12.64
N THR A 53 -2.14 4.17 -11.80
CA THR A 53 -0.79 4.69 -12.00
C THR A 53 0.11 3.58 -12.55
N ARG A 54 1.20 3.94 -13.26
CA ARG A 54 2.25 3.00 -13.65
C ARG A 54 3.51 3.31 -12.85
N ARG A 55 3.98 2.34 -12.12
CA ARG A 55 5.16 2.46 -11.24
C ARG A 55 6.42 2.81 -12.02
N ASN A 56 7.17 3.81 -11.56
CA ASN A 56 8.48 4.18 -12.10
C ASN A 56 9.66 3.71 -11.24
N GLN A 57 9.40 3.08 -10.10
CA GLN A 57 10.41 2.59 -9.17
C GLN A 57 10.18 1.12 -8.78
N GLU A 58 11.24 0.46 -8.32
CA GLU A 58 11.15 -0.87 -7.74
C GLU A 58 10.53 -0.83 -6.31
N PRO A 59 9.86 -1.88 -5.88
CA PRO A 59 9.58 -3.12 -6.61
C PRO A 59 8.48 -2.95 -7.67
N LYS A 60 8.48 -3.86 -8.64
CA LYS A 60 7.44 -3.95 -9.69
C LYS A 60 7.38 -2.76 -10.66
N LYS A 61 8.51 -2.12 -10.96
CA LYS A 61 8.58 -1.06 -11.97
C LYS A 61 7.89 -1.47 -13.28
N GLY A 62 7.10 -0.56 -13.86
CA GLY A 62 6.35 -0.75 -15.10
C GLY A 62 4.99 -1.44 -14.93
N LYS A 63 4.64 -1.91 -13.73
CA LYS A 63 3.32 -2.48 -13.44
C LYS A 63 2.33 -1.39 -13.03
N LEU A 64 1.04 -1.70 -13.17
CA LEU A 64 -0.05 -0.84 -12.75
C LEU A 64 -0.28 -0.95 -11.24
N ASP A 65 -0.64 0.17 -10.64
CA ASP A 65 -0.80 0.32 -9.20
C ASP A 65 -2.01 1.21 -8.89
N LEU A 66 -2.63 1.00 -7.74
CA LEU A 66 -3.53 1.98 -7.14
C LEU A 66 -2.70 3.03 -6.42
N ALA A 67 -3.09 4.30 -6.51
CA ALA A 67 -2.46 5.35 -5.73
C ALA A 67 -2.61 5.10 -4.24
N GLY A 68 -1.54 5.34 -3.46
CA GLY A 68 -1.49 5.08 -2.04
C GLY A 68 -0.10 4.71 -1.54
N GLY A 69 0.01 4.51 -0.22
CA GLY A 69 1.30 4.23 0.41
C GLY A 69 1.18 3.85 1.87
N PHE A 70 2.30 3.91 2.59
CA PHE A 70 2.35 3.54 4.00
C PHE A 70 1.70 4.56 4.91
N VAL A 71 1.04 4.06 5.95
CA VAL A 71 0.47 4.90 7.02
C VAL A 71 1.59 5.43 7.90
N ASP A 72 1.68 6.74 8.03
CA ASP A 72 2.65 7.39 8.89
C ASP A 72 2.26 7.33 10.39
N PRO A 73 3.25 7.40 11.32
CA PRO A 73 2.96 7.45 12.75
C PRO A 73 2.00 8.58 13.10
N LYS A 74 0.92 8.26 13.82
CA LYS A 74 -0.16 9.17 14.26
C LYS A 74 -1.12 9.61 13.16
N GLU A 75 -1.05 9.03 11.99
CA GLU A 75 -1.96 9.27 10.90
C GLU A 75 -3.10 8.24 10.89
N SER A 76 -4.31 8.64 10.52
CA SER A 76 -5.38 7.69 10.21
C SER A 76 -5.25 7.22 8.75
N ALA A 77 -5.80 6.05 8.44
CA ALA A 77 -5.77 5.54 7.08
C ALA A 77 -6.44 6.49 6.06
N GLU A 78 -7.51 7.19 6.45
CA GLU A 78 -8.18 8.18 5.61
C GLU A 78 -7.30 9.42 5.36
N ASN A 79 -6.55 9.86 6.37
CA ASN A 79 -5.60 10.96 6.22
C ASN A 79 -4.42 10.54 5.35
N THR A 80 -3.95 9.29 5.47
CA THR A 80 -2.96 8.72 4.56
C THR A 80 -3.47 8.72 3.12
N CYS A 81 -4.70 8.28 2.87
CA CYS A 81 -5.30 8.37 1.53
C CYS A 81 -5.25 9.80 0.99
N LYS A 82 -5.62 10.79 1.81
CA LYS A 82 -5.61 12.20 1.39
C LYS A 82 -4.19 12.69 1.08
N ARG A 83 -3.21 12.37 1.93
CA ARG A 83 -1.81 12.76 1.75
C ARG A 83 -1.22 12.14 0.49
N GLU A 84 -1.34 10.81 0.33
CA GLU A 84 -0.78 10.07 -0.80
C GLU A 84 -1.39 10.52 -2.13
N LEU A 85 -2.71 10.70 -2.20
CA LEU A 85 -3.35 11.21 -3.41
C LEU A 85 -2.89 12.63 -3.76
N PHE A 86 -2.59 13.45 -2.76
CA PHE A 86 -2.04 14.78 -3.01
C PHE A 86 -0.57 14.72 -3.43
N GLU A 87 0.25 13.90 -2.77
CA GLU A 87 1.69 13.77 -3.08
C GLU A 87 1.90 13.19 -4.48
N GLU A 88 1.25 12.06 -4.78
CA GLU A 88 1.41 11.35 -6.05
C GLU A 88 0.72 12.02 -7.24
N LEU A 89 -0.48 12.58 -7.02
CA LEU A 89 -1.38 13.00 -8.10
C LEU A 89 -1.78 14.48 -8.01
N GLN A 90 -1.36 15.22 -6.99
CA GLN A 90 -1.86 16.58 -6.69
C GLN A 90 -3.40 16.66 -6.58
N LEU A 91 -4.02 15.54 -6.21
CA LEU A 91 -5.47 15.41 -6.08
C LEU A 91 -5.91 15.70 -4.65
N GLU A 92 -6.63 16.80 -4.46
CA GLU A 92 -7.26 17.13 -3.19
C GLU A 92 -8.57 16.38 -3.04
N ILE A 93 -8.74 15.65 -1.95
CA ILE A 93 -9.97 14.92 -1.63
C ILE A 93 -10.58 15.34 -0.30
N ASP A 94 -11.90 15.20 -0.18
CA ASP A 94 -12.58 15.22 1.12
C ASP A 94 -12.67 13.78 1.66
N ILE A 95 -12.02 13.52 2.79
CA ILE A 95 -11.99 12.19 3.44
C ILE A 95 -13.39 11.65 3.80
N LYS A 96 -14.40 12.52 3.92
CA LYS A 96 -15.79 12.11 4.16
C LYS A 96 -16.40 11.34 2.99
N ASN A 97 -15.84 11.51 1.80
CA ASN A 97 -16.28 10.83 0.58
C ASN A 97 -15.51 9.52 0.31
N LEU A 98 -14.52 9.21 1.15
CA LEU A 98 -13.84 7.91 1.10
C LEU A 98 -14.77 6.82 1.62
N LYS A 99 -14.85 5.73 0.86
CA LYS A 99 -15.57 4.53 1.26
C LYS A 99 -14.56 3.41 1.51
N TYR A 100 -14.44 2.94 2.75
CA TYR A 100 -13.68 1.72 3.03
C TYR A 100 -14.32 0.51 2.36
N LEU A 101 -13.51 -0.32 1.69
CA LEU A 101 -13.96 -1.50 0.97
C LEU A 101 -13.58 -2.79 1.71
N THR A 102 -12.27 -3.00 1.92
CA THR A 102 -11.73 -4.21 2.56
C THR A 102 -10.29 -4.00 2.98
N SER A 103 -9.71 -5.00 3.65
CA SER A 103 -8.27 -5.10 3.88
C SER A 103 -7.74 -6.48 3.52
N LEU A 104 -6.52 -6.53 3.00
CA LEU A 104 -5.85 -7.76 2.60
C LEU A 104 -4.40 -7.77 3.09
N PRO A 105 -3.88 -8.93 3.52
CA PRO A 105 -2.46 -9.06 3.84
C PRO A 105 -1.62 -9.02 2.57
N ASN A 106 -0.42 -8.41 2.69
CA ASN A 106 0.55 -8.36 1.61
C ASN A 106 1.98 -8.52 2.14
N ALA A 107 2.90 -8.82 1.25
CA ALA A 107 4.34 -8.80 1.48
C ALA A 107 4.98 -7.80 0.52
N TYR A 108 5.52 -6.73 1.07
CA TYR A 108 6.21 -5.69 0.32
C TYR A 108 7.72 -5.85 0.45
N GLN A 109 8.39 -6.21 -0.64
CA GLN A 109 9.83 -6.35 -0.65
C GLN A 109 10.51 -5.02 -0.97
N TYR A 110 11.36 -4.55 -0.05
CA TYR A 110 12.17 -3.36 -0.26
C TYR A 110 13.61 -3.62 0.21
N LYS A 111 14.59 -3.39 -0.65
CA LYS A 111 16.04 -3.58 -0.39
C LYS A 111 16.34 -4.93 0.28
N GLU A 112 15.84 -6.02 -0.27
CA GLU A 112 16.01 -7.40 0.25
C GLU A 112 15.37 -7.67 1.62
N ILE A 113 14.49 -6.78 2.09
CA ILE A 113 13.70 -6.98 3.30
C ILE A 113 12.25 -7.14 2.90
N ASP A 114 11.61 -8.22 3.36
CA ASP A 114 10.18 -8.42 3.20
C ASP A 114 9.44 -7.81 4.38
N TYR A 115 8.63 -6.79 4.09
CA TYR A 115 7.74 -6.18 5.07
C TYR A 115 6.38 -6.82 4.96
N ASN A 116 5.86 -7.33 6.07
CA ASN A 116 4.46 -7.72 6.13
C ASN A 116 3.61 -6.46 6.25
N THR A 117 2.63 -6.31 5.35
CA THR A 117 1.69 -5.19 5.38
C THR A 117 0.25 -5.68 5.52
N ILE A 118 -0.60 -4.79 5.97
CA ILE A 118 -2.04 -4.89 5.79
C ILE A 118 -2.46 -3.73 4.91
N ASP A 119 -2.92 -4.06 3.70
CA ASP A 119 -3.32 -3.07 2.71
C ASP A 119 -4.82 -2.81 2.88
N LEU A 120 -5.18 -1.54 3.15
CA LEU A 120 -6.52 -1.05 3.37
C LEU A 120 -7.02 -0.42 2.07
N PHE A 121 -8.07 -0.98 1.50
CA PHE A 121 -8.63 -0.53 0.22
C PHE A 121 -9.79 0.44 0.44
N TYR A 122 -9.71 1.59 -0.20
CA TYR A 122 -10.73 2.63 -0.21
C TYR A 122 -11.21 2.92 -1.62
N GLU A 123 -12.47 3.34 -1.78
CA GLU A 123 -13.00 3.90 -3.02
C GLU A 123 -13.22 5.39 -2.85
N TYR A 124 -12.79 6.17 -3.84
CA TYR A 124 -13.12 7.59 -3.99
C TYR A 124 -13.74 7.82 -5.37
N ARG A 125 -14.96 8.33 -5.40
CA ARG A 125 -15.67 8.56 -6.65
C ARG A 125 -15.56 10.00 -7.08
N VAL A 126 -15.27 10.19 -8.38
CA VAL A 126 -15.26 11.50 -9.03
C VAL A 126 -16.37 11.56 -10.09
N SER A 127 -16.91 12.76 -10.31
CA SER A 127 -17.97 13.00 -11.31
C SER A 127 -17.42 13.10 -12.73
N GLU A 128 -16.16 13.51 -12.88
CA GLU A 128 -15.51 13.73 -14.16
C GLU A 128 -14.07 13.18 -14.10
N LYS A 129 -13.56 12.75 -15.27
CA LYS A 129 -12.17 12.38 -15.44
C LYS A 129 -11.30 13.63 -15.35
N PHE A 130 -10.11 13.47 -14.84
CA PHE A 130 -9.12 14.55 -14.71
C PHE A 130 -7.77 14.09 -15.27
N GLU A 131 -6.94 15.06 -15.58
CA GLU A 131 -5.50 14.89 -15.79
C GLU A 131 -4.76 15.52 -14.61
N VAL A 132 -3.66 14.92 -14.20
CA VAL A 132 -2.87 15.36 -13.05
C VAL A 132 -1.42 15.60 -13.41
N ASN A 133 -0.75 16.40 -12.60
CA ASN A 133 0.71 16.49 -12.60
C ASN A 133 1.23 15.39 -11.66
N ILE A 134 1.83 14.37 -12.25
CA ILE A 134 2.34 13.22 -11.52
C ILE A 134 3.73 13.47 -10.92
N GLU A 135 4.03 12.82 -9.80
CA GLU A 135 5.39 12.75 -9.27
C GLU A 135 6.21 11.74 -10.09
N LEU A 136 7.01 12.26 -11.02
CA LEU A 136 7.73 11.44 -12.00
C LEU A 136 8.79 10.51 -11.39
N SER A 137 9.22 10.73 -10.16
CA SER A 137 10.15 9.80 -9.49
C SER A 137 9.47 8.48 -9.14
N GLU A 138 8.17 8.48 -8.87
CA GLU A 138 7.39 7.32 -8.45
C GLU A 138 6.47 6.77 -9.54
N ILE A 139 5.89 7.65 -10.34
CA ILE A 139 4.89 7.34 -11.37
C ILE A 139 5.41 7.76 -12.73
N SER A 140 5.38 6.84 -13.72
CA SER A 140 5.77 7.14 -15.10
C SER A 140 4.59 7.53 -15.98
N GLU A 141 3.39 7.07 -15.65
CA GLU A 141 2.18 7.23 -16.46
C GLU A 141 0.94 7.04 -15.59
N THR A 142 -0.15 7.66 -16.00
CA THR A 142 -1.48 7.44 -15.41
C THR A 142 -2.50 7.18 -16.49
N GLN A 143 -3.53 6.39 -16.20
CA GLN A 143 -4.56 6.06 -17.18
C GLN A 143 -5.90 5.72 -16.52
N TRP A 144 -6.99 6.09 -17.20
CA TRP A 144 -8.33 5.60 -16.92
C TRP A 144 -8.56 4.30 -17.67
N ILE A 145 -8.85 3.22 -16.95
CA ILE A 145 -9.08 1.88 -17.53
C ILE A 145 -10.51 1.45 -17.25
N PRO A 146 -11.28 1.03 -18.26
CA PRO A 146 -12.57 0.39 -18.05
C PRO A 146 -12.44 -0.80 -17.10
N ILE A 147 -13.36 -0.92 -16.15
CA ILE A 147 -13.36 -2.02 -15.16
C ILE A 147 -13.29 -3.39 -15.85
N SER A 148 -13.98 -3.55 -16.99
CA SER A 148 -13.97 -4.78 -17.79
C SER A 148 -12.65 -5.09 -18.51
N GLU A 149 -11.73 -4.13 -18.60
CA GLU A 149 -10.46 -4.26 -19.31
C GLU A 149 -9.25 -4.37 -18.38
N ILE A 150 -9.48 -4.39 -17.06
CA ILE A 150 -8.40 -4.55 -16.08
C ILE A 150 -7.80 -5.95 -16.21
N ASN A 151 -6.53 -6.00 -16.60
CA ASN A 151 -5.75 -7.23 -16.67
C ASN A 151 -4.96 -7.41 -15.38
N LEU A 152 -5.27 -8.45 -14.61
CA LEU A 152 -4.63 -8.74 -13.32
C LEU A 152 -3.15 -9.01 -13.43
N ASP A 153 -2.68 -9.51 -14.59
CA ASP A 153 -1.25 -9.74 -14.81
C ASP A 153 -0.44 -8.45 -14.85
N ASP A 154 -1.08 -7.33 -15.18
CA ASP A 154 -0.44 -6.01 -15.22
C ASP A 154 -0.41 -5.31 -13.86
N ILE A 155 -1.17 -5.78 -12.89
CA ILE A 155 -1.21 -5.23 -11.53
C ILE A 155 0.06 -5.60 -10.75
N ALA A 156 0.60 -4.64 -9.98
CA ALA A 156 1.87 -4.77 -9.29
C ALA A 156 1.85 -5.77 -8.13
N PHE A 157 0.91 -5.64 -7.20
CA PHE A 157 0.92 -6.31 -5.91
C PHE A 157 -0.13 -7.41 -5.81
N ASP A 158 0.22 -8.49 -5.10
CA ASP A 158 -0.67 -9.64 -4.96
C ASP A 158 -1.94 -9.32 -4.15
N SER A 159 -1.86 -8.41 -3.18
CA SER A 159 -3.03 -7.89 -2.46
C SER A 159 -4.01 -7.19 -3.41
N GLN A 160 -3.49 -6.35 -4.31
CA GLN A 160 -4.31 -5.63 -5.29
C GLN A 160 -4.90 -6.58 -6.34
N LYS A 161 -4.16 -7.61 -6.78
CA LYS A 161 -4.70 -8.65 -7.67
C LYS A 161 -5.89 -9.35 -7.01
N LYS A 162 -5.71 -9.82 -5.77
CA LYS A 162 -6.79 -10.45 -4.99
C LYS A 162 -7.97 -9.51 -4.76
N PHE A 163 -7.69 -8.23 -4.50
CA PHE A 163 -8.72 -7.21 -4.39
C PHE A 163 -9.51 -7.10 -5.69
N PHE A 164 -8.86 -6.93 -6.83
CA PHE A 164 -9.54 -6.83 -8.13
C PHE A 164 -10.27 -8.12 -8.51
N GLU A 165 -9.75 -9.31 -8.19
CA GLU A 165 -10.47 -10.58 -8.38
C GLU A 165 -11.83 -10.60 -7.67
N GLN A 166 -11.96 -9.93 -6.53
CA GLN A 166 -13.22 -9.81 -5.79
C GLN A 166 -14.06 -8.65 -6.30
N TYR A 167 -13.44 -7.49 -6.44
CA TYR A 167 -14.09 -6.24 -6.83
C TYR A 167 -14.75 -6.35 -8.22
N LEU A 168 -14.09 -7.00 -9.18
CA LEU A 168 -14.60 -7.14 -10.53
C LEU A 168 -15.85 -8.05 -10.62
N LYS A 169 -16.06 -8.94 -9.66
CA LYS A 169 -17.27 -9.80 -9.62
C LYS A 169 -18.55 -9.01 -9.43
N ASP A 170 -18.47 -7.84 -8.80
CA ASP A 170 -19.63 -6.99 -8.56
C ASP A 170 -20.07 -6.23 -9.83
N PHE A 171 -19.30 -6.34 -10.93
CA PHE A 171 -19.55 -5.67 -12.22
C PHE A 171 -19.78 -6.65 -13.39
N ASN A 172 -19.62 -7.94 -13.17
CA ASN A 172 -19.96 -9.03 -14.09
C ASN A 172 -21.29 -9.67 -13.66
#